data_b014ba7d2b12b7790e3c2c868478f41a
#
_entry.id   b014ba7d2b12b7790e3c2c868478f41a
#
_cell.length_a   1.000
_cell.length_b   1.000
_cell.length_c   1.000
_cell.angle_alpha   90.00
_cell.angle_beta   90.00
_cell.angle_gamma   90.00
#
_symmetry.space_group_name_H-M   'P 1'
#
loop_
_entity.id
_entity.type
_entity.pdbx_description
1 polymer ?
#
loop_
_entity_poly.entity_id
_entity_poly.type
_entity_poly.pdbx_seq_one_letter_code
_entity_poly.pdbx_strand_id
1 'polypeptide(L)'
;TKGLHKAFGNRRVFNTLLDETMILGMAQGFANMGMLPMPEIQYLAYFHNACDQIRGEAASLQFFSNNQYANPMVVRIAGLGYQRGFGGHFHNDNSITALRDIPGLVVGCPSRGDDAATMLRTLTALSKVDGRVSVFLEPIALYMTKDLYEPGDGKWLTTYPAPGEAMTLGEGRVYAPESGGEGDDLVIFTYGNGVPMSLRAARRIEQKHGWKARVVDLRWLVPLNEQYIREQARSAKRILVVDEGRHSAGVGEGVVTAIAEGGYSARPFQRVVGADTY
;
A
#
# COMPACT_ATOMS: atom_id res chain seq x y z
N THR A 1 9.22 -3.57 -14.97
CA THR A 1 10.20 -4.60 -15.37
C THR A 1 10.86 -4.35 -16.72
N LYS A 2 10.51 -3.24 -17.42
CA LYS A 2 11.12 -2.88 -18.71
C LYS A 2 12.66 -2.84 -18.60
N GLY A 3 13.32 -3.61 -19.45
CA GLY A 3 14.79 -3.67 -19.49
C GLY A 3 15.44 -4.70 -18.57
N LEU A 4 14.77 -5.20 -17.53
CA LEU A 4 15.35 -6.16 -16.60
C LEU A 4 15.71 -7.49 -17.27
N HIS A 5 14.85 -8.00 -18.15
CA HIS A 5 15.14 -9.22 -18.92
C HIS A 5 16.41 -9.08 -19.75
N LYS A 6 16.60 -7.93 -20.41
CA LYS A 6 17.82 -7.64 -21.20
C LYS A 6 19.06 -7.56 -20.30
N ALA A 7 18.92 -6.98 -19.11
CA ALA A 7 20.05 -6.79 -18.18
C ALA A 7 20.46 -8.06 -17.44
N PHE A 8 19.51 -8.92 -17.06
CA PHE A 8 19.74 -10.05 -16.17
C PHE A 8 19.47 -11.44 -16.77
N GLY A 9 18.94 -11.50 -17.99
CA GLY A 9 18.68 -12.72 -18.77
C GLY A 9 17.49 -13.56 -18.26
N ASN A 10 17.10 -14.55 -19.06
CA ASN A 10 15.90 -15.38 -18.86
C ASN A 10 15.96 -16.25 -17.60
N ARG A 11 17.14 -16.54 -17.07
CA ARG A 11 17.25 -17.33 -15.81
C ARG A 11 16.79 -16.54 -14.59
N ARG A 12 16.75 -15.21 -14.66
CA ARG A 12 16.35 -14.33 -13.56
C ARG A 12 15.07 -13.58 -13.83
N VAL A 13 14.81 -13.24 -15.09
CA VAL A 13 13.63 -12.47 -15.50
C VAL A 13 12.99 -13.13 -16.70
N PHE A 14 11.82 -13.68 -16.52
CA PHE A 14 11.10 -14.43 -17.54
C PHE A 14 9.59 -14.24 -17.40
N ASN A 15 8.88 -14.51 -18.49
CA ASN A 15 7.43 -14.57 -18.48
C ASN A 15 6.96 -15.99 -18.17
N THR A 16 5.82 -16.11 -17.52
CA THR A 16 5.12 -17.38 -17.28
C THR A 16 3.89 -17.48 -18.18
N LEU A 17 3.12 -18.54 -18.03
CA LEU A 17 1.73 -18.55 -18.49
C LEU A 17 0.94 -17.49 -17.74
N LEU A 18 -0.09 -16.94 -18.38
CA LEU A 18 -1.02 -16.00 -17.73
C LEU A 18 -2.04 -16.81 -16.90
N ASP A 19 -1.58 -17.22 -15.75
CA ASP A 19 -2.35 -17.97 -14.75
C ASP A 19 -1.77 -17.65 -13.37
N GLU A 20 -2.50 -16.91 -12.58
CA GLU A 20 -2.04 -16.38 -11.29
C GLU A 20 -1.79 -17.50 -10.28
N THR A 21 -2.56 -18.58 -10.34
CA THR A 21 -2.33 -19.79 -9.54
C THR A 21 -0.97 -20.39 -9.85
N MET A 22 -0.64 -20.54 -11.14
CA MET A 22 0.66 -21.07 -11.58
C MET A 22 1.79 -20.08 -11.25
N ILE A 23 1.59 -18.78 -11.46
CA ILE A 23 2.60 -17.76 -11.14
C ILE A 23 3.04 -17.88 -9.69
N LEU A 24 2.08 -17.92 -8.76
CA LEU A 24 2.39 -18.02 -7.33
C LEU A 24 2.83 -19.42 -6.92
N GLY A 25 2.29 -20.49 -7.50
CA GLY A 25 2.75 -21.85 -7.25
C GLY A 25 4.22 -22.06 -7.67
N MET A 26 4.62 -21.53 -8.83
CA MET A 26 6.03 -21.53 -9.23
C MET A 26 6.90 -20.69 -8.27
N ALA A 27 6.42 -19.53 -7.83
CA ALA A 27 7.14 -18.71 -6.86
C ALA A 27 7.37 -19.45 -5.54
N GLN A 28 6.38 -20.19 -5.05
CA GLN A 28 6.52 -21.05 -3.87
C GLN A 28 7.62 -22.10 -4.08
N GLY A 29 7.62 -22.77 -5.22
CA GLY A 29 8.65 -23.75 -5.56
C GLY A 29 10.05 -23.13 -5.58
N PHE A 30 10.23 -21.96 -6.18
CA PHE A 30 11.51 -21.24 -6.17
C PHE A 30 11.92 -20.81 -4.76
N ALA A 31 10.99 -20.35 -3.95
CA ALA A 31 11.26 -19.94 -2.58
C ALA A 31 11.73 -21.14 -1.73
N ASN A 32 11.07 -22.29 -1.85
CA ASN A 32 11.47 -23.53 -1.17
C ASN A 32 12.86 -24.03 -1.62
N MET A 33 13.30 -23.68 -2.83
CA MET A 33 14.65 -23.95 -3.30
C MET A 33 15.68 -22.90 -2.85
N GLY A 34 15.32 -21.98 -1.96
CA GLY A 34 16.21 -20.94 -1.39
C GLY A 34 16.38 -19.69 -2.24
N MET A 35 15.60 -19.55 -3.30
CA MET A 35 15.56 -18.31 -4.10
C MET A 35 14.66 -17.28 -3.44
N LEU A 36 14.73 -16.04 -3.91
CA LEU A 36 13.79 -14.97 -3.55
C LEU A 36 13.00 -14.55 -4.80
N PRO A 37 11.85 -15.16 -5.05
CA PRO A 37 11.01 -14.80 -6.19
C PRO A 37 10.30 -13.46 -5.97
N MET A 38 10.13 -12.73 -7.07
CA MET A 38 9.34 -11.50 -7.14
C MET A 38 8.28 -11.65 -8.24
N PRO A 39 7.25 -12.49 -8.02
CA PRO A 39 6.17 -12.67 -8.99
C PRO A 39 5.36 -11.39 -9.16
N GLU A 40 4.82 -11.18 -10.35
CA GLU A 40 3.96 -10.06 -10.67
C GLU A 40 2.56 -10.56 -11.04
N ILE A 41 1.55 -10.07 -10.33
CA ILE A 41 0.13 -10.17 -10.68
C ILE A 41 -0.25 -8.86 -11.35
N GLN A 42 -0.75 -8.93 -12.57
CA GLN A 42 -0.95 -7.78 -13.43
C GLN A 42 -1.94 -6.76 -12.87
N TYR A 43 -3.02 -7.23 -12.22
CA TYR A 43 -4.03 -6.39 -11.57
C TYR A 43 -4.54 -7.04 -10.30
N LEU A 44 -4.87 -6.21 -9.29
CA LEU A 44 -5.36 -6.69 -7.99
C LEU A 44 -6.62 -7.56 -8.11
N ALA A 45 -7.49 -7.27 -9.08
CA ALA A 45 -8.67 -8.10 -9.37
C ALA A 45 -8.34 -9.59 -9.62
N TYR A 46 -7.19 -9.88 -10.22
CA TYR A 46 -6.78 -11.25 -10.52
C TYR A 46 -6.09 -11.96 -9.37
N PHE A 47 -5.80 -11.25 -8.29
CA PHE A 47 -5.29 -11.84 -7.05
C PHE A 47 -6.20 -12.96 -6.53
N HIS A 48 -7.51 -12.84 -6.72
CA HIS A 48 -8.47 -13.84 -6.27
C HIS A 48 -8.21 -15.24 -6.84
N ASN A 49 -7.69 -15.36 -8.07
CA ASN A 49 -7.28 -16.66 -8.64
C ASN A 49 -6.13 -17.31 -7.87
N ALA A 50 -5.29 -16.52 -7.25
CA ALA A 50 -4.07 -16.98 -6.55
C ALA A 50 -4.17 -16.81 -5.03
N CYS A 51 -5.34 -16.49 -4.52
CA CYS A 51 -5.55 -16.27 -3.09
C CYS A 51 -5.19 -17.52 -2.27
N ASP A 52 -5.53 -18.70 -2.76
CA ASP A 52 -5.23 -19.95 -2.08
C ASP A 52 -3.72 -20.18 -1.95
N GLN A 53 -2.94 -19.92 -2.98
CA GLN A 53 -1.49 -20.08 -2.93
C GLN A 53 -0.83 -19.15 -1.90
N ILE A 54 -1.32 -17.95 -1.74
CA ILE A 54 -0.80 -17.03 -0.70
C ILE A 54 -1.33 -17.41 0.67
N ARG A 55 -2.65 -17.56 0.80
CA ARG A 55 -3.32 -17.76 2.08
C ARG A 55 -3.10 -19.17 2.62
N GLY A 56 -3.41 -20.17 1.80
CA GLY A 56 -3.40 -21.58 2.19
C GLY A 56 -1.99 -22.13 2.36
N GLU A 57 -1.03 -21.68 1.55
CA GLU A 57 0.29 -22.29 1.47
C GLU A 57 1.40 -21.32 1.89
N ALA A 58 1.64 -20.24 1.15
CA ALA A 58 2.83 -19.43 1.34
C ALA A 58 2.86 -18.74 2.71
N ALA A 59 1.81 -18.05 3.11
CA ALA A 59 1.76 -17.32 4.39
C ALA A 59 1.63 -18.25 5.61
N SER A 60 1.07 -19.44 5.45
CA SER A 60 0.84 -20.38 6.53
C SER A 60 2.03 -21.31 6.82
N LEU A 61 2.89 -21.56 5.83
CA LEU A 61 3.98 -22.56 5.92
C LEU A 61 4.89 -22.34 7.12
N GLN A 62 5.31 -21.12 7.37
CA GLN A 62 6.20 -20.75 8.47
C GLN A 62 5.56 -21.05 9.83
N PHE A 63 4.27 -20.77 9.97
CA PHE A 63 3.51 -21.03 11.20
C PHE A 63 3.34 -22.55 11.45
N PHE A 64 2.81 -23.28 10.47
CA PHE A 64 2.52 -24.71 10.64
C PHE A 64 3.76 -25.59 10.72
N SER A 65 4.87 -25.15 10.14
CA SER A 65 6.15 -25.84 10.26
C SER A 65 6.94 -25.47 11.53
N ASN A 66 6.39 -24.63 12.41
CA ASN A 66 7.09 -24.11 13.58
C ASN A 66 8.44 -23.47 13.21
N ASN A 67 8.44 -22.60 12.22
CA ASN A 67 9.59 -21.91 11.64
C ASN A 67 10.66 -22.80 10.98
N GLN A 68 10.37 -24.08 10.76
CA GLN A 68 11.33 -24.96 10.06
C GLN A 68 11.41 -24.67 8.57
N TYR A 69 10.31 -24.19 7.99
CA TYR A 69 10.22 -23.81 6.59
C TYR A 69 9.61 -22.42 6.45
N ALA A 70 10.07 -21.68 5.46
CA ALA A 70 9.53 -20.40 5.08
C ALA A 70 9.34 -20.34 3.56
N ASN A 71 8.45 -19.50 3.11
CA ASN A 71 8.18 -19.29 1.69
C ASN A 71 8.39 -17.82 1.31
N PRO A 72 9.64 -17.30 1.37
CA PRO A 72 9.93 -15.90 1.15
C PRO A 72 9.57 -15.48 -0.28
N MET A 73 8.80 -14.42 -0.41
CA MET A 73 8.52 -13.81 -1.72
C MET A 73 8.07 -12.36 -1.58
N VAL A 74 8.26 -11.57 -2.63
CA VAL A 74 7.67 -10.25 -2.78
C VAL A 74 6.74 -10.28 -3.97
N VAL A 75 5.44 -10.37 -3.74
CA VAL A 75 4.42 -10.36 -4.79
C VAL A 75 4.15 -8.92 -5.19
N ARG A 76 4.44 -8.55 -6.42
CA ARG A 76 4.11 -7.25 -6.97
C ARG A 76 2.72 -7.30 -7.58
N ILE A 77 1.84 -6.41 -7.13
CA ILE A 77 0.47 -6.35 -7.62
C ILE A 77 0.16 -4.91 -8.04
N ALA A 78 -0.16 -4.71 -9.30
CA ALA A 78 -0.69 -3.43 -9.75
C ALA A 78 -2.16 -3.31 -9.36
N GLY A 79 -2.54 -2.21 -8.74
CA GLY A 79 -3.90 -1.96 -8.27
C GLY A 79 -4.22 -0.49 -8.18
N LEU A 80 -5.31 -0.12 -7.52
CA LEU A 80 -5.71 1.26 -7.34
C LEU A 80 -5.73 2.01 -8.69
N GLY A 81 -6.38 1.38 -9.68
CA GLY A 81 -6.37 1.82 -11.08
C GLY A 81 -7.44 2.86 -11.40
N TYR A 82 -7.99 3.56 -10.40
CA TYR A 82 -9.05 4.54 -10.65
C TYR A 82 -8.53 5.72 -11.48
N GLN A 83 -8.73 5.61 -12.78
CA GLN A 83 -8.37 6.62 -13.76
C GLN A 83 -9.27 6.56 -14.98
N ARG A 84 -9.49 7.70 -15.63
CA ARG A 84 -10.35 7.81 -16.80
C ARG A 84 -9.90 6.89 -17.93
N GLY A 85 -10.84 6.10 -18.47
CA GLY A 85 -10.62 5.25 -19.64
C GLY A 85 -9.82 3.98 -19.36
N PHE A 86 -9.64 3.60 -18.10
CA PHE A 86 -8.89 2.40 -17.73
C PHE A 86 -9.82 1.20 -17.45
N GLY A 87 -9.67 0.14 -18.18
CA GLY A 87 -9.89 -1.26 -17.89
C GLY A 87 -11.27 -1.80 -17.47
N GLY A 88 -12.28 -1.00 -17.24
CA GLY A 88 -13.59 -1.50 -16.76
C GLY A 88 -13.53 -2.08 -15.33
N HIS A 89 -14.57 -2.83 -14.94
CA HIS A 89 -14.75 -3.29 -13.57
C HIS A 89 -13.67 -4.28 -13.07
N PHE A 90 -13.12 -5.12 -13.94
CA PHE A 90 -12.08 -6.08 -13.52
C PHE A 90 -10.77 -5.39 -13.13
N HIS A 91 -10.31 -4.45 -13.95
CA HIS A 91 -9.01 -3.82 -13.74
C HIS A 91 -9.02 -2.74 -12.65
N ASN A 92 -10.19 -2.26 -12.28
CA ASN A 92 -10.36 -1.20 -11.27
C ASN A 92 -10.80 -1.73 -9.90
N ASP A 93 -10.82 -3.03 -9.71
CA ASP A 93 -11.18 -3.61 -8.42
C ASP A 93 -10.10 -3.36 -7.37
N ASN A 94 -10.51 -2.86 -6.19
CA ASN A 94 -9.65 -2.55 -5.06
C ASN A 94 -9.93 -3.51 -3.88
N SER A 95 -9.89 -4.80 -4.14
CA SER A 95 -10.14 -5.87 -3.15
C SER A 95 -9.00 -6.05 -2.15
N ILE A 96 -8.50 -4.97 -1.56
CA ILE A 96 -7.43 -5.00 -0.55
C ILE A 96 -7.83 -5.83 0.67
N THR A 97 -9.13 -5.90 0.95
CA THR A 97 -9.72 -6.70 2.02
C THR A 97 -9.26 -8.16 1.99
N ALA A 98 -9.17 -8.77 0.81
CA ALA A 98 -8.70 -10.15 0.67
C ALA A 98 -7.25 -10.34 1.14
N LEU A 99 -6.40 -9.33 0.98
CA LEU A 99 -5.03 -9.32 1.51
C LEU A 99 -4.99 -9.11 3.03
N ARG A 100 -5.92 -8.31 3.57
CA ARG A 100 -5.98 -8.04 5.01
C ARG A 100 -6.40 -9.24 5.85
N ASP A 101 -7.15 -10.16 5.27
CA ASP A 101 -7.62 -11.39 5.94
C ASP A 101 -6.53 -12.47 6.05
N ILE A 102 -5.33 -12.26 5.50
CA ILE A 102 -4.27 -13.26 5.49
C ILE A 102 -3.27 -13.02 6.63
N PRO A 103 -3.26 -13.85 7.68
CA PRO A 103 -2.32 -13.71 8.78
C PRO A 103 -0.86 -13.84 8.31
N GLY A 104 0.02 -12.99 8.86
CA GLY A 104 1.45 -13.05 8.57
C GLY A 104 1.88 -12.37 7.27
N LEU A 105 0.94 -11.95 6.42
CA LEU A 105 1.24 -11.19 5.22
C LEU A 105 1.71 -9.77 5.58
N VAL A 106 2.62 -9.23 4.77
CA VAL A 106 3.02 -7.82 4.84
C VAL A 106 2.58 -7.13 3.56
N VAL A 107 1.82 -6.05 3.66
CA VAL A 107 1.34 -5.29 2.50
C VAL A 107 1.78 -3.84 2.60
N GLY A 108 2.62 -3.40 1.68
CA GLY A 108 3.02 -2.02 1.50
C GLY A 108 2.38 -1.42 0.23
N CYS A 109 1.97 -0.15 0.32
CA CYS A 109 1.37 0.61 -0.76
C CYS A 109 1.98 2.01 -0.82
N PRO A 110 2.99 2.25 -1.66
CA PRO A 110 3.65 3.54 -1.75
C PRO A 110 2.80 4.55 -2.52
N SER A 111 2.86 5.81 -2.10
CA SER A 111 2.20 6.92 -2.80
C SER A 111 3.17 7.73 -3.68
N ARG A 112 4.48 7.64 -3.41
CA ARG A 112 5.54 8.41 -4.07
C ARG A 112 6.68 7.52 -4.56
N GLY A 113 7.46 8.02 -5.52
CA GLY A 113 8.57 7.27 -6.11
C GLY A 113 9.71 6.96 -5.13
N ASP A 114 10.05 7.88 -4.21
CA ASP A 114 11.04 7.65 -3.15
C ASP A 114 10.57 6.56 -2.18
N ASP A 115 9.30 6.61 -1.76
CA ASP A 115 8.70 5.60 -0.91
C ASP A 115 8.65 4.23 -1.60
N ALA A 116 8.32 4.21 -2.88
CA ALA A 116 8.28 2.97 -3.66
C ALA A 116 9.63 2.24 -3.65
N ALA A 117 10.73 2.97 -3.85
CA ALA A 117 12.07 2.40 -3.86
C ALA A 117 12.49 1.89 -2.47
N THR A 118 12.30 2.70 -1.40
CA THR A 118 12.70 2.34 -0.04
C THR A 118 11.82 1.22 0.53
N MET A 119 10.51 1.23 0.25
CA MET A 119 9.56 0.18 0.65
C MET A 119 9.89 -1.16 -0.02
N LEU A 120 10.17 -1.17 -1.33
CA LEU A 120 10.52 -2.40 -2.03
C LEU A 120 11.82 -3.01 -1.47
N ARG A 121 12.79 -2.18 -1.08
CA ARG A 121 14.01 -2.65 -0.40
C ARG A 121 13.70 -3.28 0.95
N THR A 122 12.82 -2.66 1.75
CA THR A 122 12.37 -3.21 3.04
C THR A 122 11.65 -4.53 2.86
N LEU A 123 10.67 -4.62 1.93
CA LEU A 123 9.97 -5.87 1.65
C LEU A 123 10.92 -6.98 1.18
N THR A 124 11.90 -6.64 0.35
CA THR A 124 12.94 -7.58 -0.08
C THR A 124 13.77 -8.09 1.10
N ALA A 125 14.16 -7.20 2.02
CA ALA A 125 14.89 -7.58 3.22
C ALA A 125 14.06 -8.46 4.16
N LEU A 126 12.82 -8.08 4.46
CA LEU A 126 11.88 -8.87 5.27
C LEU A 126 11.65 -10.28 4.70
N SER A 127 11.48 -10.37 3.38
CA SER A 127 11.32 -11.68 2.74
C SER A 127 12.61 -12.48 2.80
N LYS A 128 13.78 -11.89 2.53
CA LYS A 128 15.05 -12.61 2.51
C LYS A 128 15.55 -13.02 3.89
N VAL A 129 15.39 -12.17 4.90
CA VAL A 129 15.95 -12.38 6.25
C VAL A 129 14.96 -13.09 7.16
N ASP A 130 13.71 -12.67 7.16
CA ASP A 130 12.68 -13.17 8.09
C ASP A 130 11.76 -14.20 7.45
N GLY A 131 11.96 -14.55 6.17
CA GLY A 131 11.13 -15.51 5.46
C GLY A 131 9.71 -15.03 5.14
N ARG A 132 9.45 -13.75 5.21
CA ARG A 132 8.09 -13.19 5.06
C ARG A 132 7.56 -13.29 3.63
N VAL A 133 6.26 -13.50 3.53
CA VAL A 133 5.50 -13.28 2.31
C VAL A 133 5.03 -11.84 2.32
N SER A 134 5.41 -11.11 1.29
CA SER A 134 5.14 -9.67 1.19
C SER A 134 4.40 -9.33 -0.11
N VAL A 135 3.52 -8.34 -0.05
CA VAL A 135 2.86 -7.76 -1.21
C VAL A 135 3.29 -6.29 -1.35
N PHE A 136 3.78 -5.97 -2.52
CA PHE A 136 4.03 -4.60 -2.94
C PHE A 136 2.89 -4.16 -3.86
N LEU A 137 1.92 -3.44 -3.29
CA LEU A 137 0.74 -2.96 -4.01
C LEU A 137 1.07 -1.64 -4.72
N GLU A 138 1.02 -1.66 -6.04
CA GLU A 138 1.44 -0.54 -6.88
C GLU A 138 0.24 0.27 -7.37
N PRO A 139 0.06 1.53 -6.92
CA PRO A 139 -1.00 2.40 -7.44
C PRO A 139 -0.74 2.79 -8.90
N ILE A 140 -1.42 2.15 -9.85
CA ILE A 140 -1.23 2.37 -11.29
C ILE A 140 -1.48 3.83 -11.68
N ALA A 141 -2.49 4.46 -11.09
CA ALA A 141 -2.83 5.84 -11.38
C ALA A 141 -1.70 6.83 -11.06
N LEU A 142 -0.74 6.43 -10.22
CA LEU A 142 0.40 7.28 -9.83
C LEU A 142 1.67 7.05 -10.66
N TYR A 143 1.76 6.02 -11.49
CA TYR A 143 2.99 5.66 -12.21
C TYR A 143 3.59 6.82 -13.01
N MET A 144 2.77 7.62 -13.67
CA MET A 144 3.22 8.72 -14.51
C MET A 144 2.91 10.10 -13.92
N THR A 145 2.41 10.15 -12.67
CA THR A 145 2.05 11.40 -11.99
C THR A 145 3.30 12.18 -11.62
N LYS A 146 3.40 13.41 -12.09
CA LYS A 146 4.51 14.33 -11.83
C LYS A 146 4.08 15.56 -11.04
N ASP A 147 2.83 15.95 -11.24
CA ASP A 147 2.28 17.20 -10.72
C ASP A 147 1.31 16.94 -9.57
N LEU A 148 1.30 17.83 -8.58
CA LEU A 148 0.43 17.71 -7.42
C LEU A 148 -0.76 18.64 -7.50
N TYR A 149 -0.54 19.92 -7.66
CA TYR A 149 -1.60 20.94 -7.61
C TYR A 149 -2.00 21.49 -8.97
N GLU A 150 -1.01 21.84 -9.79
CA GLU A 150 -1.23 22.47 -11.09
C GLU A 150 -0.43 21.75 -12.17
N PRO A 151 -0.92 21.69 -13.40
CA PRO A 151 -0.18 21.11 -14.51
C PRO A 151 1.21 21.75 -14.66
N GLY A 152 2.25 20.94 -14.65
CA GLY A 152 3.64 21.37 -14.81
C GLY A 152 4.33 21.81 -13.51
N ASP A 153 3.71 21.66 -12.34
CA ASP A 153 4.31 22.08 -11.06
C ASP A 153 5.42 21.13 -10.56
N GLY A 154 5.49 19.92 -11.10
CA GLY A 154 6.51 18.91 -10.74
C GLY A 154 6.55 18.52 -9.26
N LYS A 155 5.57 18.92 -8.46
CA LYS A 155 5.60 18.77 -6.99
C LYS A 155 5.42 17.33 -6.49
N TRP A 156 5.08 16.40 -7.40
CA TRP A 156 5.02 14.98 -7.07
C TRP A 156 6.29 14.21 -7.46
N LEU A 157 7.23 14.87 -8.13
CA LEU A 157 8.54 14.30 -8.44
C LEU A 157 9.38 14.17 -7.16
N THR A 158 10.23 13.15 -7.13
CA THR A 158 11.13 12.87 -6.01
C THR A 158 12.51 12.51 -6.52
N THR A 159 13.51 12.73 -5.68
CA THR A 159 14.85 12.20 -5.92
C THR A 159 14.86 10.71 -5.61
N TYR A 160 15.50 9.92 -6.47
CA TYR A 160 15.67 8.49 -6.20
C TYR A 160 16.57 8.28 -4.97
N PRO A 161 16.14 7.48 -3.98
CA PRO A 161 16.89 7.28 -2.74
C PRO A 161 18.27 6.64 -2.97
N ALA A 162 19.26 7.03 -2.17
CA ALA A 162 20.58 6.45 -2.25
C ALA A 162 20.59 4.93 -2.03
N PRO A 163 21.57 4.18 -2.58
CA PRO A 163 21.69 2.76 -2.29
C PRO A 163 21.78 2.51 -0.77
N GLY A 164 21.04 1.55 -0.29
CA GLY A 164 21.00 1.20 1.14
C GLY A 164 19.95 1.93 1.96
N GLU A 165 19.36 3.02 1.47
CA GLU A 165 18.21 3.64 2.13
C GLU A 165 17.00 2.70 2.04
N ALA A 166 16.40 2.40 3.19
CA ALA A 166 15.23 1.56 3.33
C ALA A 166 14.24 2.23 4.30
N MET A 167 12.99 1.81 4.26
CA MET A 167 11.91 2.33 5.09
C MET A 167 11.68 1.40 6.27
N THR A 168 11.40 1.93 7.44
CA THR A 168 10.99 1.11 8.58
C THR A 168 9.60 0.53 8.36
N LEU A 169 9.41 -0.75 8.67
CA LEU A 169 8.08 -1.38 8.63
C LEU A 169 7.13 -0.68 9.61
N GLY A 170 5.94 -0.35 9.13
CA GLY A 170 4.91 0.32 9.91
C GLY A 170 5.08 1.84 10.03
N GLU A 171 6.15 2.41 9.48
CA GLU A 171 6.37 3.86 9.47
C GLU A 171 5.51 4.54 8.40
N GLY A 172 4.60 5.42 8.81
CA GLY A 172 3.84 6.29 7.91
C GLY A 172 4.61 7.58 7.56
N ARG A 173 4.00 8.42 6.72
CA ARG A 173 4.52 9.77 6.41
C ARG A 173 3.49 10.83 6.72
N VAL A 174 3.90 11.89 7.38
CA VAL A 174 3.07 13.06 7.64
C VAL A 174 3.42 14.17 6.66
N TYR A 175 2.42 14.69 6.00
CA TYR A 175 2.51 15.90 5.20
C TYR A 175 1.85 17.04 5.98
N ALA A 176 2.67 17.95 6.49
CA ALA A 176 2.23 19.15 7.20
C ALA A 176 1.62 20.18 6.22
N PRO A 177 0.82 21.14 6.72
CA PRO A 177 0.32 22.25 5.91
C PRO A 177 1.46 23.04 5.27
N GLU A 178 1.33 23.42 4.00
CA GLU A 178 2.36 24.24 3.31
C GLU A 178 2.57 25.60 3.97
N SER A 179 1.54 26.15 4.60
CA SER A 179 1.59 27.41 5.35
C SER A 179 2.27 27.30 6.72
N GLY A 180 2.68 26.11 7.10
CA GLY A 180 3.29 25.82 8.40
C GLY A 180 2.29 25.49 9.51
N GLY A 181 2.80 24.96 10.61
CA GLY A 181 2.04 24.44 11.75
C GLY A 181 1.80 22.94 11.69
N GLU A 182 1.26 22.38 12.76
CA GLU A 182 1.11 20.93 12.95
C GLU A 182 -0.07 20.32 12.15
N GLY A 183 -1.03 21.15 11.71
CA GLY A 183 -2.19 20.66 10.94
C GLY A 183 -3.23 19.94 11.78
N ASP A 184 -3.42 20.36 13.04
CA ASP A 184 -4.30 19.70 14.00
C ASP A 184 -5.78 20.04 13.84
N ASP A 185 -6.16 21.02 13.02
CA ASP A 185 -7.57 21.32 12.79
C ASP A 185 -8.29 20.16 12.09
N LEU A 186 -7.56 19.44 11.21
CA LEU A 186 -8.03 18.25 10.54
C LEU A 186 -6.87 17.30 10.28
N VAL A 187 -6.99 16.05 10.69
CA VAL A 187 -6.06 14.99 10.31
C VAL A 187 -6.72 14.06 9.32
N ILE A 188 -6.09 13.84 8.17
CA ILE A 188 -6.58 13.00 7.08
C ILE A 188 -5.70 11.76 7.00
N PHE A 189 -6.25 10.59 7.34
CA PHE A 189 -5.58 9.30 7.16
C PHE A 189 -5.92 8.71 5.80
N THR A 190 -4.91 8.29 5.05
CA THR A 190 -5.08 7.73 3.72
C THR A 190 -3.85 6.94 3.26
N TYR A 191 -3.85 6.44 2.04
CA TYR A 191 -2.75 5.74 1.38
C TYR A 191 -2.90 5.82 -0.16
N GLY A 192 -1.84 5.46 -0.89
CA GLY A 192 -1.89 5.34 -2.35
C GLY A 192 -2.42 6.60 -3.05
N ASN A 193 -3.41 6.44 -3.92
CA ASN A 193 -4.03 7.54 -4.66
C ASN A 193 -4.67 8.60 -3.75
N GLY A 194 -5.12 8.20 -2.58
CA GLY A 194 -5.74 9.09 -1.60
C GLY A 194 -4.79 10.19 -1.12
N VAL A 195 -3.47 9.97 -1.14
CA VAL A 195 -2.49 10.96 -0.65
C VAL A 195 -2.47 12.24 -1.48
N PRO A 196 -2.18 12.22 -2.79
CA PRO A 196 -2.22 13.44 -3.59
C PRO A 196 -3.61 14.08 -3.65
N MET A 197 -4.68 13.28 -3.60
CA MET A 197 -6.05 13.80 -3.55
C MET A 197 -6.31 14.55 -2.23
N SER A 198 -5.88 13.97 -1.10
CA SER A 198 -6.03 14.58 0.22
C SER A 198 -5.19 15.85 0.39
N LEU A 199 -3.99 15.91 -0.19
CA LEU A 199 -3.17 17.11 -0.19
C LEU A 199 -3.83 18.26 -0.95
N ARG A 200 -4.43 17.97 -2.11
CA ARG A 200 -5.23 18.98 -2.86
C ARG A 200 -6.44 19.45 -2.06
N ALA A 201 -7.13 18.52 -1.39
CA ALA A 201 -8.26 18.86 -0.52
C ALA A 201 -7.83 19.69 0.69
N ALA A 202 -6.74 19.32 1.36
CA ALA A 202 -6.18 20.05 2.49
C ALA A 202 -5.88 21.52 2.14
N ARG A 203 -5.22 21.74 1.01
CA ARG A 203 -4.93 23.10 0.50
C ARG A 203 -6.21 23.91 0.26
N ARG A 204 -7.24 23.29 -0.34
CA ARG A 204 -8.54 23.97 -0.57
C ARG A 204 -9.28 24.28 0.72
N ILE A 205 -9.22 23.37 1.72
CA ILE A 205 -9.82 23.55 3.04
C ILE A 205 -9.16 24.72 3.76
N GLU A 206 -7.84 24.82 3.70
CA GLU A 206 -7.11 25.94 4.29
C GLU A 206 -7.49 27.27 3.62
N GLN A 207 -7.50 27.31 2.30
CA GLN A 207 -7.89 28.53 1.54
C GLN A 207 -9.31 28.97 1.82
N LYS A 208 -10.26 28.04 1.96
CA LYS A 208 -11.68 28.35 2.11
C LYS A 208 -12.11 28.60 3.57
N HIS A 209 -11.50 27.89 4.50
CA HIS A 209 -11.95 27.82 5.91
C HIS A 209 -10.88 28.24 6.91
N GLY A 210 -9.64 28.45 6.48
CA GLY A 210 -8.51 28.72 7.37
C GLY A 210 -8.08 27.52 8.23
N TRP A 211 -8.62 26.32 7.99
CA TRP A 211 -8.26 25.14 8.75
C TRP A 211 -6.95 24.53 8.24
N LYS A 212 -6.04 24.32 9.14
CA LYS A 212 -4.79 23.64 8.86
C LYS A 212 -4.99 22.14 8.96
N ALA A 213 -4.81 21.46 7.83
CA ALA A 213 -4.95 20.02 7.75
C ALA A 213 -3.60 19.36 7.47
N ARG A 214 -3.28 18.27 8.20
CA ARG A 214 -2.19 17.38 7.83
C ARG A 214 -2.72 16.09 7.20
N VAL A 215 -1.95 15.53 6.27
CA VAL A 215 -2.25 14.26 5.62
C VAL A 215 -1.28 13.21 6.13
N VAL A 216 -1.81 12.10 6.61
CA VAL A 216 -1.06 10.94 7.11
C VAL A 216 -1.16 9.84 6.07
N ASP A 217 -0.06 9.58 5.37
CA ASP A 217 0.09 8.44 4.47
C ASP A 217 0.47 7.22 5.31
N LEU A 218 -0.42 6.23 5.32
CA LEU A 218 -0.22 5.00 6.10
C LEU A 218 0.93 4.15 5.58
N ARG A 219 1.16 4.12 4.26
CA ARG A 219 2.18 3.32 3.56
C ARG A 219 2.03 1.81 3.76
N TRP A 220 1.84 1.34 4.98
CA TRP A 220 1.72 -0.06 5.36
C TRP A 220 0.28 -0.39 5.71
N LEU A 221 -0.30 -1.32 4.95
CA LEU A 221 -1.72 -1.66 5.06
C LEU A 221 -1.95 -2.94 5.87
N VAL A 222 -0.95 -3.81 5.91
CA VAL A 222 -0.93 -5.06 6.71
C VAL A 222 0.51 -5.30 7.20
N PRO A 223 0.72 -5.44 8.51
CA PRO A 223 -0.21 -5.02 9.56
C PRO A 223 -0.36 -3.49 9.60
N LEU A 224 -1.51 -3.01 10.01
CA LEU A 224 -1.68 -1.59 10.35
C LEU A 224 -0.89 -1.26 11.62
N ASN A 225 -0.15 -0.14 11.61
CA ASN A 225 0.47 0.37 12.83
C ASN A 225 -0.55 1.20 13.62
N GLU A 226 -1.36 0.51 14.44
CA GLU A 226 -2.41 1.14 15.25
C GLU A 226 -1.85 2.18 16.22
N GLN A 227 -0.67 1.91 16.81
CA GLN A 227 -0.02 2.87 17.71
C GLN A 227 0.29 4.17 16.97
N TYR A 228 0.88 4.09 15.76
CA TYR A 228 1.15 5.25 14.93
C TYR A 228 -0.13 6.03 14.58
N ILE A 229 -1.21 5.31 14.23
CA ILE A 229 -2.52 5.92 13.96
C ILE A 229 -3.03 6.68 15.19
N ARG A 230 -2.98 6.07 16.38
CA ARG A 230 -3.39 6.68 17.65
C ARG A 230 -2.55 7.91 17.99
N GLU A 231 -1.24 7.84 17.78
CA GLU A 231 -0.33 8.98 17.99
C GLU A 231 -0.68 10.16 17.08
N GLN A 232 -0.93 9.90 15.78
CA GLN A 232 -1.33 10.93 14.85
C GLN A 232 -2.74 11.49 15.13
N ALA A 233 -3.63 10.69 15.70
CA ALA A 233 -4.97 11.14 16.09
C ALA A 233 -4.97 11.98 17.36
N ARG A 234 -3.94 11.92 18.21
CA ARG A 234 -3.93 12.48 19.59
C ARG A 234 -4.23 13.98 19.66
N SER A 235 -3.65 14.78 18.78
CA SER A 235 -3.84 16.25 18.75
C SER A 235 -4.95 16.70 17.80
N ALA A 236 -5.49 15.81 16.97
CA ALA A 236 -6.48 16.15 15.96
C ALA A 236 -7.77 16.70 16.57
N LYS A 237 -8.25 17.85 16.10
CA LYS A 237 -9.57 18.37 16.44
C LYS A 237 -10.68 17.65 15.66
N ARG A 238 -10.40 17.23 14.43
CA ARG A 238 -11.28 16.49 13.52
C ARG A 238 -10.49 15.43 12.80
N ILE A 239 -11.13 14.33 12.44
CA ILE A 239 -10.49 13.22 11.75
C ILE A 239 -11.27 12.87 10.49
N LEU A 240 -10.55 12.71 9.37
CA LEU A 240 -11.08 12.21 8.12
C LEU A 240 -10.29 10.97 7.72
N VAL A 241 -10.98 9.89 7.38
CA VAL A 241 -10.36 8.69 6.82
C VAL A 241 -10.78 8.58 5.36
N VAL A 242 -9.80 8.60 4.46
CA VAL A 242 -10.00 8.51 3.01
C VAL A 242 -9.43 7.19 2.50
N ASP A 243 -10.29 6.33 1.99
CA ASP A 243 -9.95 4.99 1.53
C ASP A 243 -10.58 4.74 0.15
N GLU A 244 -9.79 4.39 -0.83
CA GLU A 244 -10.27 4.07 -2.19
C GLU A 244 -10.98 2.70 -2.23
N GLY A 245 -10.85 1.89 -1.19
CA GLY A 245 -11.54 0.63 -1.02
C GLY A 245 -13.04 0.78 -0.79
N ARG A 246 -13.73 -0.35 -0.75
CA ARG A 246 -15.16 -0.43 -0.46
C ARG A 246 -15.48 0.02 0.97
N HIS A 247 -16.75 0.36 1.20
CA HIS A 247 -17.25 0.75 2.52
C HIS A 247 -17.02 -0.35 3.56
N SER A 248 -17.30 -1.61 3.19
CA SER A 248 -17.17 -2.77 4.08
C SER A 248 -15.76 -3.36 4.05
N ALA A 249 -15.23 -3.67 5.23
CA ALA A 249 -13.97 -4.37 5.48
C ALA A 249 -12.71 -3.70 4.88
N GLY A 250 -12.79 -2.45 4.42
CA GLY A 250 -11.66 -1.69 3.90
C GLY A 250 -10.59 -1.38 4.95
N VAL A 251 -9.45 -0.86 4.50
CA VAL A 251 -8.37 -0.37 5.37
C VAL A 251 -8.90 0.71 6.31
N GLY A 252 -9.80 1.56 5.81
CA GLY A 252 -10.42 2.64 6.58
C GLY A 252 -11.18 2.16 7.81
N GLU A 253 -11.76 0.95 7.82
CA GLU A 253 -12.37 0.39 9.03
C GLU A 253 -11.34 0.09 10.11
N GLY A 254 -10.20 -0.49 9.73
CA GLY A 254 -9.10 -0.74 10.66
C GLY A 254 -8.57 0.57 11.27
N VAL A 255 -8.46 1.63 10.47
CA VAL A 255 -8.06 2.96 10.98
C VAL A 255 -9.08 3.51 11.98
N VAL A 256 -10.38 3.42 11.68
CA VAL A 256 -11.45 3.86 12.59
C VAL A 256 -11.42 3.06 13.88
N THR A 257 -11.25 1.74 13.80
CA THR A 257 -11.12 0.87 14.98
C THR A 257 -9.94 1.29 15.85
N ALA A 258 -8.76 1.50 15.27
CA ALA A 258 -7.58 1.96 16.02
C ALA A 258 -7.82 3.31 16.72
N ILE A 259 -8.51 4.24 16.05
CA ILE A 259 -8.89 5.55 16.63
C ILE A 259 -9.87 5.39 17.79
N ALA A 260 -10.89 4.55 17.63
CA ALA A 260 -11.90 4.31 18.65
C ALA A 260 -11.31 3.65 19.91
N GLU A 261 -10.50 2.61 19.72
CA GLU A 261 -9.79 1.93 20.82
C GLU A 261 -8.74 2.82 21.49
N GLY A 262 -8.20 3.81 20.78
CA GLY A 262 -7.34 4.85 21.34
C GLY A 262 -8.05 5.87 22.20
N GLY A 263 -9.39 5.80 22.32
CA GLY A 263 -10.20 6.73 23.11
C GLY A 263 -10.53 8.04 22.39
N TYR A 264 -10.36 8.10 21.06
CA TYR A 264 -10.59 9.33 20.28
C TYR A 264 -11.95 9.37 19.55
N SER A 265 -12.85 8.42 19.83
CA SER A 265 -14.17 8.30 19.18
C SER A 265 -15.12 9.49 19.45
N ALA A 266 -14.91 10.25 20.53
CA ALA A 266 -15.70 11.45 20.81
C ALA A 266 -15.39 12.65 19.90
N ARG A 267 -14.32 12.57 19.10
CA ARG A 267 -13.97 13.62 18.13
C ARG A 267 -14.83 13.50 16.88
N PRO A 268 -15.19 14.64 16.25
CA PRO A 268 -15.83 14.58 14.96
C PRO A 268 -14.98 13.80 13.95
N PHE A 269 -15.51 12.71 13.40
CA PHE A 269 -14.83 11.96 12.36
C PHE A 269 -15.77 11.58 11.21
N GLN A 270 -15.20 11.37 10.04
CA GLN A 270 -15.90 10.95 8.84
C GLN A 270 -15.03 9.98 8.06
N ARG A 271 -15.66 9.07 7.32
CA ARG A 271 -15.01 8.29 6.25
C ARG A 271 -15.48 8.76 4.88
N VAL A 272 -14.55 8.84 3.93
CA VAL A 272 -14.81 8.95 2.50
C VAL A 272 -14.27 7.66 1.86
N VAL A 273 -15.14 6.83 1.38
CA VAL A 273 -14.83 5.48 0.91
C VAL A 273 -15.62 5.17 -0.36
N GLY A 274 -15.20 4.14 -1.11
CA GLY A 274 -15.99 3.60 -2.21
C GLY A 274 -17.29 2.96 -1.72
N ALA A 275 -18.30 2.94 -2.56
CA ALA A 275 -19.51 2.18 -2.30
C ALA A 275 -19.24 0.66 -2.41
N ASP A 276 -20.05 -0.16 -1.75
CA ASP A 276 -20.02 -1.62 -1.91
C ASP A 276 -20.69 -2.01 -3.24
N THR A 277 -19.97 -1.77 -4.32
CA THR A 277 -20.43 -2.01 -5.70
C THR A 277 -19.28 -2.47 -6.58
N TYR A 278 -19.63 -2.95 -7.77
CA TYR A 278 -18.68 -3.29 -8.84
C TYR A 278 -18.41 -2.10 -9.77
#